data_3752a5470af1e723d5a641f9b4ddd319
#
_entry.id   3752a5470af1e723d5a641f9b4ddd319
#
_cell.length_a   1.000
_cell.length_b   1.000
_cell.length_c   1.000
_cell.angle_alpha   90.00
_cell.angle_beta   90.00
_cell.angle_gamma   90.00
#
_symmetry.space_group_name_H-M   'P 1'
#
loop_
_entity.id
_entity.type
_entity.pdbx_description
1 polymer ?
#
loop_
_entity_poly.entity_id
_entity_poly.type
_entity_poly.pdbx_seq_one_letter_code
_entity_poly.pdbx_strand_id
1 'polypeptide(L)'
;MAAPRRAGAGTLWLAGWLLWVPVSQARAQGVPAEARGQVVDRVVAVIEGRVLSLSELEFEARVALIQRGGVQALDVPLDEQTLRGALELVINQRVQVLNADRLQAFPAEPSEVEARLEVFRVRVGGPEALERFLARSDVDLEGLKAVLARGLRAERVLDSRIRLRAQVGETEVRRYYEQHSSEHPGDYETVRDTIREKLFRERYAALAVEELAQVRASAQVRRVAPFAREAKR
;
A
#
# COMPACT_ATOMS: atom_id res chain seq x y z
N MET A 1 48.36 35.78 -88.13
CA MET A 1 48.33 35.34 -89.56
C MET A 1 47.54 34.02 -89.57
N ALA A 2 46.43 34.10 -90.24
CA ALA A 2 45.80 33.12 -91.09
C ALA A 2 45.16 31.87 -90.49
N ALA A 3 43.88 31.94 -90.57
CA ALA A 3 42.95 30.78 -90.73
C ALA A 3 43.32 29.94 -91.97
N PRO A 4 42.65 28.81 -92.31
CA PRO A 4 41.21 28.55 -92.26
C PRO A 4 40.75 27.04 -92.16
N ARG A 5 39.46 26.88 -91.89
CA ARG A 5 38.46 26.08 -92.60
C ARG A 5 38.62 24.53 -92.87
N ARG A 6 37.68 23.70 -92.49
CA ARG A 6 36.56 23.08 -93.22
C ARG A 6 36.08 21.82 -92.46
N ALA A 7 34.85 21.76 -92.06
CA ALA A 7 33.67 21.20 -92.73
C ALA A 7 33.79 19.70 -93.04
N GLY A 8 32.90 18.94 -92.51
CA GLY A 8 32.66 17.54 -92.84
C GLY A 8 31.51 16.95 -92.07
N ALA A 9 30.44 16.76 -92.73
CA ALA A 9 29.12 16.29 -92.38
C ALA A 9 29.10 14.82 -91.82
N GLY A 10 28.07 14.57 -91.07
CA GLY A 10 27.22 13.41 -91.18
C GLY A 10 27.53 12.23 -90.25
N THR A 11 26.75 11.95 -89.32
CA THR A 11 25.87 10.77 -89.31
C THR A 11 25.20 10.62 -87.96
N LEU A 12 23.88 10.63 -87.98
CA LEU A 12 22.98 10.33 -86.88
C LEU A 12 23.16 8.87 -86.40
N TRP A 13 23.50 8.69 -85.14
CA TRP A 13 23.29 7.41 -84.46
C TRP A 13 22.48 7.70 -83.19
N LEU A 14 21.22 7.32 -83.24
CA LEU A 14 20.34 7.18 -82.05
C LEU A 14 20.86 6.04 -81.22
N ALA A 15 21.55 6.36 -80.11
CA ALA A 15 21.82 5.38 -79.08
C ALA A 15 20.98 5.75 -77.86
N GLY A 16 19.95 4.93 -77.64
CA GLY A 16 19.08 5.04 -76.50
C GLY A 16 19.81 4.97 -75.18
N TRP A 17 19.71 6.00 -74.41
CA TRP A 17 20.11 6.01 -73.01
C TRP A 17 19.02 5.32 -72.17
N LEU A 18 19.22 4.05 -71.89
CA LEU A 18 18.53 3.34 -70.81
C LEU A 18 18.90 3.99 -69.52
N LEU A 19 18.04 4.86 -69.01
CA LEU A 19 18.13 5.41 -67.64
C LEU A 19 17.93 4.22 -66.68
N TRP A 20 19.06 3.73 -66.15
CA TRP A 20 19.11 2.83 -65.04
C TRP A 20 18.73 3.59 -63.77
N VAL A 21 17.44 3.56 -63.40
CA VAL A 21 16.99 4.09 -62.13
C VAL A 21 17.41 3.07 -61.06
N PRO A 22 18.27 3.44 -60.13
CA PRO A 22 18.52 2.57 -58.98
C PRO A 22 17.24 2.52 -58.16
N VAL A 23 16.56 1.36 -58.17
CA VAL A 23 15.51 1.06 -57.18
C VAL A 23 16.19 1.07 -55.81
N SER A 24 16.09 2.18 -55.15
CA SER A 24 16.40 2.27 -53.72
C SER A 24 15.45 1.31 -53.00
N GLN A 25 15.96 0.12 -52.65
CA GLN A 25 15.29 -0.72 -51.65
C GLN A 25 15.18 0.10 -50.40
N ALA A 26 14.02 0.73 -50.22
CA ALA A 26 13.62 1.22 -48.92
C ALA A 26 13.65 0.01 -47.98
N ARG A 27 14.75 -0.10 -47.24
CA ARG A 27 14.84 -0.98 -46.10
C ARG A 27 13.69 -0.58 -45.21
N ALA A 28 12.66 -1.40 -45.16
CA ALA A 28 11.63 -1.27 -44.13
C ALA A 28 12.41 -1.29 -42.80
N GLN A 29 12.62 -0.09 -42.25
CA GLN A 29 13.04 0.05 -40.86
C GLN A 29 11.96 -0.68 -40.08
N GLY A 30 12.31 -1.86 -39.56
CA GLY A 30 11.45 -2.59 -38.68
C GLY A 30 10.93 -1.61 -37.62
N VAL A 31 9.63 -1.47 -37.56
CA VAL A 31 8.96 -0.78 -36.47
C VAL A 31 9.66 -1.28 -35.20
N PRO A 32 10.23 -0.39 -34.37
CA PRO A 32 10.85 -0.85 -33.12
C PRO A 32 9.81 -1.69 -32.43
N ALA A 33 10.20 -2.94 -32.10
CA ALA A 33 9.33 -3.81 -31.33
C ALA A 33 8.77 -2.95 -30.20
N GLU A 34 7.46 -2.74 -30.23
CA GLU A 34 6.75 -1.96 -29.23
C GLU A 34 7.40 -2.27 -27.91
N ALA A 35 7.94 -1.25 -27.26
CA ALA A 35 8.42 -1.35 -25.91
C ALA A 35 7.21 -1.91 -25.14
N ARG A 36 7.20 -3.22 -24.89
CA ARG A 36 6.19 -3.87 -24.06
C ARG A 36 6.23 -3.07 -22.78
N GLY A 37 5.22 -2.21 -22.59
CA GLY A 37 5.18 -1.31 -21.46
C GLY A 37 5.42 -2.15 -20.22
N GLN A 38 6.56 -1.92 -19.57
CA GLN A 38 6.85 -2.60 -18.33
C GLN A 38 5.76 -2.17 -17.37
N VAL A 39 4.95 -3.12 -16.90
CA VAL A 39 3.94 -2.83 -15.88
C VAL A 39 4.72 -2.41 -14.65
N VAL A 40 4.79 -1.11 -14.43
CA VAL A 40 5.58 -0.53 -13.32
C VAL A 40 4.92 -0.85 -11.99
N ASP A 41 3.58 -0.80 -11.94
CA ASP A 41 2.83 -1.15 -10.74
C ASP A 41 1.35 -1.46 -11.11
N ARG A 42 0.63 -2.08 -10.21
CA ARG A 42 -0.75 -2.53 -10.41
C ARG A 42 -1.69 -1.82 -9.44
N VAL A 43 -2.76 -1.22 -9.94
CA VAL A 43 -3.79 -0.63 -9.07
C VAL A 43 -4.57 -1.74 -8.36
N VAL A 44 -4.60 -1.67 -7.04
CA VAL A 44 -5.34 -2.62 -6.18
C VAL A 44 -6.72 -2.06 -5.80
N ALA A 45 -6.75 -0.80 -5.39
CA ALA A 45 -7.98 -0.14 -4.99
C ALA A 45 -7.93 1.38 -5.25
N VAL A 46 -9.10 1.99 -5.27
CA VAL A 46 -9.26 3.46 -5.22
C VAL A 46 -10.10 3.77 -3.98
N ILE A 47 -9.56 4.57 -3.07
CA ILE A 47 -10.14 4.92 -1.77
C ILE A 47 -10.34 6.42 -1.73
N GLU A 48 -11.57 6.90 -1.71
CA GLU A 48 -11.91 8.34 -1.72
C GLU A 48 -11.17 9.11 -2.85
N GLY A 49 -11.12 8.52 -4.05
CA GLY A 49 -10.44 9.08 -5.22
C GLY A 49 -8.91 8.90 -5.24
N ARG A 50 -8.29 8.38 -4.19
CA ARG A 50 -6.85 8.11 -4.11
C ARG A 50 -6.53 6.67 -4.50
N VAL A 51 -5.58 6.51 -5.41
CA VAL A 51 -5.12 5.19 -5.87
C VAL A 51 -4.27 4.53 -4.78
N LEU A 52 -4.45 3.22 -4.62
CA LEU A 52 -3.56 2.33 -3.87
C LEU A 52 -2.99 1.32 -4.85
N SER A 53 -1.68 1.30 -4.99
CA SER A 53 -0.96 0.36 -5.83
C SER A 53 -0.62 -0.95 -5.09
N LEU A 54 -0.18 -1.96 -5.83
CA LEU A 54 0.21 -3.24 -5.24
C LEU A 54 1.51 -3.11 -4.44
N SER A 55 2.50 -2.40 -4.96
CA SER A 55 3.77 -2.17 -4.26
C SER A 55 3.54 -1.41 -2.94
N GLU A 56 2.69 -0.39 -2.96
CA GLU A 56 2.32 0.36 -1.77
C GLU A 56 1.57 -0.52 -0.75
N LEU A 57 0.63 -1.36 -1.21
CA LEU A 57 -0.07 -2.30 -0.33
C LEU A 57 0.90 -3.32 0.27
N GLU A 58 1.81 -3.89 -0.51
CA GLU A 58 2.80 -4.84 -0.01
C GLU A 58 3.72 -4.22 1.03
N PHE A 59 4.18 -2.99 0.80
CA PHE A 59 4.97 -2.25 1.78
C PHE A 59 4.21 -2.03 3.07
N GLU A 60 2.98 -1.48 3.01
CA GLU A 60 2.15 -1.25 4.19
C GLU A 60 1.80 -2.55 4.94
N ALA A 61 1.56 -3.64 4.20
CA ALA A 61 1.33 -4.95 4.77
C ALA A 61 2.53 -5.46 5.58
N ARG A 62 3.75 -5.35 5.01
CA ARG A 62 4.98 -5.72 5.71
C ARG A 62 5.20 -4.88 6.96
N VAL A 63 5.01 -3.55 6.86
CA VAL A 63 5.10 -2.67 8.02
C VAL A 63 4.12 -3.10 9.13
N ALA A 64 2.86 -3.39 8.78
CA ALA A 64 1.85 -3.82 9.74
C ALA A 64 2.18 -5.19 10.38
N LEU A 65 2.69 -6.14 9.61
CA LEU A 65 3.10 -7.46 10.12
C LEU A 65 4.29 -7.36 11.07
N ILE A 66 5.33 -6.59 10.69
CA ILE A 66 6.52 -6.37 11.51
C ILE A 66 6.14 -5.68 12.84
N GLN A 67 5.25 -4.70 12.80
CA GLN A 67 4.76 -4.04 14.02
C GLN A 67 4.06 -5.01 14.98
N ARG A 68 3.52 -6.13 14.48
CA ARG A 68 2.89 -7.20 15.28
C ARG A 68 3.84 -8.34 15.64
N GLY A 69 5.12 -8.23 15.30
CA GLY A 69 6.14 -9.24 15.58
C GLY A 69 6.34 -10.27 14.45
N GLY A 70 5.68 -10.11 13.31
CA GLY A 70 5.82 -10.99 12.15
C GLY A 70 7.05 -10.65 11.32
N VAL A 71 8.26 -10.82 11.88
CA VAL A 71 9.53 -10.49 11.19
C VAL A 71 9.80 -11.32 9.95
N GLN A 72 9.15 -12.49 9.80
CA GLN A 72 9.23 -13.32 8.61
C GLN A 72 8.74 -12.58 7.33
N ALA A 73 7.88 -11.58 7.51
CA ALA A 73 7.40 -10.74 6.41
C ALA A 73 8.51 -9.92 5.71
N LEU A 74 9.72 -9.87 6.27
CA LEU A 74 10.87 -9.22 5.64
C LEU A 74 11.30 -9.91 4.35
N ASP A 75 11.30 -11.24 4.33
CA ASP A 75 11.96 -12.03 3.28
C ASP A 75 11.00 -12.94 2.47
N VAL A 76 9.77 -13.13 2.96
CA VAL A 76 8.80 -14.04 2.33
C VAL A 76 7.82 -13.24 1.44
N PRO A 77 7.51 -13.71 0.22
CA PRO A 77 6.42 -13.16 -0.58
C PRO A 77 5.10 -13.21 0.20
N LEU A 78 4.31 -12.15 0.11
CA LEU A 78 3.00 -12.11 0.73
C LEU A 78 1.99 -12.85 -0.14
N ASP A 79 1.25 -13.77 0.45
CA ASP A 79 0.17 -14.47 -0.23
C ASP A 79 -1.08 -13.58 -0.39
N GLU A 80 -2.01 -14.00 -1.25
CA GLU A 80 -3.23 -13.24 -1.51
C GLU A 80 -4.11 -13.07 -0.28
N GLN A 81 -4.12 -14.02 0.65
CA GLN A 81 -4.90 -13.92 1.87
C GLN A 81 -4.34 -12.82 2.79
N THR A 82 -3.03 -12.78 2.94
CA THR A 82 -2.31 -11.74 3.69
C THR A 82 -2.54 -10.36 3.05
N LEU A 83 -2.40 -10.26 1.72
CA LEU A 83 -2.66 -9.02 0.98
C LEU A 83 -4.11 -8.54 1.12
N ARG A 84 -5.07 -9.46 1.11
CA ARG A 84 -6.48 -9.14 1.34
C ARG A 84 -6.71 -8.59 2.75
N GLY A 85 -6.16 -9.24 3.77
CA GLY A 85 -6.23 -8.73 5.15
C GLY A 85 -5.55 -7.37 5.32
N ALA A 86 -4.39 -7.17 4.71
CA ALA A 86 -3.69 -5.90 4.72
C ALA A 86 -4.49 -4.79 3.99
N LEU A 87 -5.13 -5.11 2.86
CA LEU A 87 -5.97 -4.17 2.14
C LEU A 87 -7.10 -3.63 3.01
N GLU A 88 -7.78 -4.51 3.76
CA GLU A 88 -8.83 -4.10 4.67
C GLU A 88 -8.30 -3.17 5.78
N LEU A 89 -7.12 -3.46 6.32
CA LEU A 89 -6.45 -2.59 7.29
C LEU A 89 -6.13 -1.22 6.68
N VAL A 90 -5.52 -1.18 5.50
CA VAL A 90 -5.14 0.06 4.80
C VAL A 90 -6.38 0.90 4.46
N ILE A 91 -7.45 0.28 3.96
CA ILE A 91 -8.73 0.97 3.70
C ILE A 91 -9.24 1.63 4.99
N ASN A 92 -9.32 0.88 6.08
CA ASN A 92 -9.80 1.39 7.35
C ASN A 92 -8.96 2.58 7.84
N GLN A 93 -7.63 2.46 7.82
CA GLN A 93 -6.73 3.53 8.25
C GLN A 93 -6.90 4.79 7.39
N ARG A 94 -6.92 4.64 6.06
CA ARG A 94 -7.04 5.79 5.14
C ARG A 94 -8.37 6.52 5.32
N VAL A 95 -9.48 5.78 5.41
CA VAL A 95 -10.81 6.41 5.59
C VAL A 95 -10.92 7.12 6.94
N GLN A 96 -10.42 6.52 8.02
CA GLN A 96 -10.41 7.17 9.34
C GLN A 96 -9.58 8.46 9.35
N VAL A 97 -8.37 8.41 8.77
CA VAL A 97 -7.48 9.57 8.73
C VAL A 97 -8.04 10.69 7.84
N LEU A 98 -8.68 10.36 6.70
CA LEU A 98 -9.34 11.36 5.86
C LEU A 98 -10.44 12.12 6.60
N ASN A 99 -11.21 11.45 7.44
CA ASN A 99 -12.20 12.10 8.28
C ASN A 99 -11.55 12.99 9.36
N ALA A 100 -10.44 12.54 9.95
CA ALA A 100 -9.67 13.33 10.90
C ALA A 100 -9.00 14.55 10.25
N ASP A 101 -8.54 14.44 9.01
CA ASP A 101 -7.96 15.55 8.23
C ASP A 101 -8.98 16.67 8.00
N ARG A 102 -10.22 16.32 7.65
CA ARG A 102 -11.30 17.30 7.48
C ARG A 102 -11.59 18.11 8.75
N LEU A 103 -11.35 17.50 9.90
CA LEU A 103 -11.57 18.11 11.22
C LEU A 103 -10.29 18.70 11.83
N GLN A 104 -9.15 18.58 11.15
CA GLN A 104 -7.82 18.92 11.66
C GLN A 104 -7.55 18.30 13.05
N ALA A 105 -8.04 17.08 13.26
CA ALA A 105 -7.99 16.38 14.54
C ALA A 105 -6.95 15.25 14.54
N PHE A 106 -6.52 14.88 15.73
CA PHE A 106 -5.65 13.75 15.99
C PHE A 106 -4.33 13.76 15.21
N PRO A 107 -3.52 14.83 15.26
CA PRO A 107 -2.20 14.85 14.65
C PRO A 107 -1.32 13.76 15.29
N ALA A 108 -0.40 13.20 14.50
CA ALA A 108 0.69 12.40 15.05
C ALA A 108 1.85 13.36 15.36
N GLU A 109 2.25 13.43 16.62
CA GLU A 109 3.37 14.28 17.01
C GLU A 109 4.69 13.68 16.47
N PRO A 110 5.64 14.50 15.99
CA PRO A 110 6.90 14.00 15.44
C PRO A 110 7.65 13.05 16.40
N SER A 111 7.65 13.38 17.70
CA SER A 111 8.30 12.54 18.73
C SER A 111 7.69 11.13 18.85
N GLU A 112 6.39 10.99 18.62
CA GLU A 112 5.71 9.70 18.67
C GLU A 112 5.97 8.87 17.42
N VAL A 113 6.09 9.54 16.27
CA VAL A 113 6.47 8.88 15.01
C VAL A 113 7.91 8.37 15.14
N GLU A 114 8.83 9.17 15.68
CA GLU A 114 10.20 8.73 15.93
C GLU A 114 10.27 7.57 16.94
N ALA A 115 9.50 7.61 18.02
CA ALA A 115 9.44 6.51 18.97
C ALA A 115 8.90 5.21 18.31
N ARG A 116 7.89 5.32 17.45
CA ARG A 116 7.36 4.19 16.70
C ARG A 116 8.37 3.66 15.68
N LEU A 117 9.10 4.55 15.02
CA LEU A 117 10.19 4.22 14.11
C LEU A 117 11.32 3.46 14.83
N GLU A 118 11.70 3.91 16.01
CA GLU A 118 12.74 3.23 16.80
C GLU A 118 12.33 1.79 17.16
N VAL A 119 11.10 1.60 17.62
CA VAL A 119 10.57 0.25 17.88
C VAL A 119 10.56 -0.58 16.61
N PHE A 120 10.18 -0.01 15.48
CA PHE A 120 10.21 -0.70 14.19
C PHE A 120 11.63 -1.09 13.79
N ARG A 121 12.59 -0.16 13.92
CA ARG A 121 14.02 -0.39 13.64
C ARG A 121 14.58 -1.57 14.44
N VAL A 122 14.27 -1.63 15.73
CA VAL A 122 14.69 -2.75 16.59
C VAL A 122 14.10 -4.07 16.09
N ARG A 123 12.81 -4.07 15.72
CA ARG A 123 12.11 -5.29 15.25
C ARG A 123 12.64 -5.83 13.93
N VAL A 124 13.04 -4.97 13.01
CA VAL A 124 13.64 -5.41 11.74
C VAL A 124 15.08 -5.88 11.88
N GLY A 125 15.72 -5.69 13.03
CA GLY A 125 17.09 -6.15 13.30
C GLY A 125 18.15 -5.04 13.20
N GLY A 126 17.78 -3.79 13.41
CA GLY A 126 18.70 -2.66 13.49
C GLY A 126 18.77 -1.79 12.23
N PRO A 127 19.68 -0.79 12.22
CA PRO A 127 19.72 0.23 11.17
C PRO A 127 20.01 -0.34 9.79
N GLU A 128 20.97 -1.23 9.65
CA GLU A 128 21.35 -1.83 8.37
C GLU A 128 20.22 -2.71 7.78
N ALA A 129 19.47 -3.41 8.65
CA ALA A 129 18.32 -4.20 8.22
C ALA A 129 17.17 -3.30 7.76
N LEU A 130 16.99 -2.16 8.44
CA LEU A 130 16.02 -1.14 8.04
C LEU A 130 16.36 -0.57 6.65
N GLU A 131 17.61 -0.19 6.42
CA GLU A 131 18.07 0.31 5.10
C GLU A 131 17.81 -0.71 3.99
N ARG A 132 18.15 -1.99 4.22
CA ARG A 132 17.86 -3.06 3.24
C ARG A 132 16.37 -3.25 2.99
N PHE A 133 15.55 -3.13 4.03
CA PHE A 133 14.09 -3.22 3.91
C PHE A 133 13.53 -2.09 3.05
N LEU A 134 13.95 -0.85 3.31
CA LEU A 134 13.53 0.33 2.55
C LEU A 134 13.98 0.26 1.08
N ALA A 135 15.25 -0.08 0.84
CA ALA A 135 15.80 -0.23 -0.51
C ALA A 135 15.07 -1.29 -1.34
N ARG A 136 14.71 -2.44 -0.74
CA ARG A 136 13.94 -3.50 -1.42
C ARG A 136 12.52 -3.08 -1.77
N SER A 137 11.95 -2.19 -0.99
CA SER A 137 10.59 -1.71 -1.18
C SER A 137 10.51 -0.46 -2.05
N ASP A 138 11.66 0.07 -2.49
CA ASP A 138 11.78 1.35 -3.20
C ASP A 138 11.08 2.51 -2.46
N VAL A 139 11.23 2.55 -1.14
CA VAL A 139 10.63 3.53 -0.24
C VAL A 139 11.73 4.17 0.61
N ASP A 140 11.66 5.46 0.80
CA ASP A 140 12.55 6.19 1.69
C ASP A 140 12.07 6.20 3.15
N LEU A 141 12.89 6.74 4.04
CA LEU A 141 12.58 6.82 5.46
C LEU A 141 11.33 7.68 5.74
N GLU A 142 11.11 8.74 4.97
CA GLU A 142 9.96 9.61 5.11
C GLU A 142 8.66 8.89 4.70
N GLY A 143 8.70 8.05 3.67
CA GLY A 143 7.61 7.15 3.30
C GLY A 143 7.23 6.19 4.42
N LEU A 144 8.23 5.57 5.09
CA LEU A 144 7.98 4.75 6.27
C LEU A 144 7.36 5.56 7.41
N LYS A 145 7.91 6.73 7.74
CA LYS A 145 7.36 7.62 8.77
C LYS A 145 5.91 8.01 8.47
N ALA A 146 5.58 8.29 7.20
CA ALA A 146 4.22 8.60 6.79
C ALA A 146 3.24 7.43 7.05
N VAL A 147 3.66 6.18 6.80
CA VAL A 147 2.87 4.98 7.12
C VAL A 147 2.68 4.83 8.63
N LEU A 148 3.74 5.00 9.41
CA LEU A 148 3.69 4.92 10.87
C LEU A 148 2.80 6.01 11.49
N ALA A 149 2.93 7.26 11.01
CA ALA A 149 2.09 8.38 11.43
C ALA A 149 0.61 8.15 11.11
N ARG A 150 0.30 7.61 9.92
CA ARG A 150 -1.07 7.26 9.54
C ARG A 150 -1.65 6.19 10.46
N GLY A 151 -0.88 5.17 10.81
CA GLY A 151 -1.28 4.14 11.78
C GLY A 151 -1.61 4.74 13.15
N LEU A 152 -0.72 5.57 13.70
CA LEU A 152 -0.93 6.27 14.98
C LEU A 152 -2.20 7.12 14.97
N ARG A 153 -2.44 7.87 13.90
CA ARG A 153 -3.63 8.70 13.76
C ARG A 153 -4.90 7.87 13.67
N ALA A 154 -4.90 6.79 12.90
CA ALA A 154 -6.04 5.89 12.79
C ALA A 154 -6.38 5.24 14.15
N GLU A 155 -5.36 4.78 14.89
CA GLU A 155 -5.52 4.26 16.26
C GLU A 155 -6.19 5.28 17.18
N ARG A 156 -5.76 6.55 17.15
CA ARG A 156 -6.35 7.63 17.97
C ARG A 156 -7.79 7.94 17.58
N VAL A 157 -8.08 8.01 16.30
CA VAL A 157 -9.45 8.25 15.81
C VAL A 157 -10.38 7.17 16.33
N LEU A 158 -9.98 5.90 16.19
CA LEU A 158 -10.77 4.78 16.67
C LEU A 158 -10.95 4.82 18.19
N ASP A 159 -9.85 4.98 18.91
CA ASP A 159 -9.83 5.04 20.37
C ASP A 159 -10.72 6.16 20.93
N SER A 160 -10.69 7.34 20.32
CA SER A 160 -11.52 8.47 20.73
C SER A 160 -13.03 8.19 20.64
N ARG A 161 -13.44 7.32 19.73
CA ARG A 161 -14.85 6.99 19.50
C ARG A 161 -15.36 5.85 20.37
N ILE A 162 -14.50 4.92 20.75
CA ILE A 162 -14.95 3.67 21.39
C ILE A 162 -14.45 3.46 22.82
N ARG A 163 -13.32 4.06 23.23
CA ARG A 163 -12.72 3.80 24.55
C ARG A 163 -13.67 3.99 25.72
N LEU A 164 -14.45 5.09 25.73
CA LEU A 164 -15.41 5.34 26.81
C LEU A 164 -16.56 4.33 26.82
N ARG A 165 -17.02 3.92 25.65
CA ARG A 165 -18.09 2.91 25.50
C ARG A 165 -17.61 1.50 25.88
N ALA A 166 -16.31 1.25 25.80
CA ALA A 166 -15.70 -0.03 26.15
C ALA A 166 -15.45 -0.20 27.65
N GLN A 167 -15.60 0.85 28.47
CA GLN A 167 -15.39 0.78 29.92
C GLN A 167 -16.28 -0.26 30.57
N VAL A 168 -15.71 -0.97 31.55
CA VAL A 168 -16.37 -2.05 32.30
C VAL A 168 -16.50 -1.64 33.77
N GLY A 169 -17.74 -1.64 34.27
CA GLY A 169 -18.04 -1.29 35.63
C GLY A 169 -17.78 -2.43 36.63
N GLU A 170 -17.56 -2.06 37.90
CA GLU A 170 -17.27 -3.02 38.98
C GLU A 170 -18.36 -4.11 39.12
N THR A 171 -19.64 -3.72 39.01
CA THR A 171 -20.76 -4.64 39.10
C THR A 171 -20.74 -5.70 38.01
N GLU A 172 -20.25 -5.34 36.82
CA GLU A 172 -20.14 -6.25 35.69
C GLU A 172 -18.98 -7.21 35.89
N VAL A 173 -17.83 -6.73 36.40
CA VAL A 173 -16.67 -7.57 36.74
C VAL A 173 -17.04 -8.60 37.76
N ARG A 174 -17.77 -8.19 38.83
CA ARG A 174 -18.21 -9.09 39.90
C ARG A 174 -19.17 -10.15 39.39
N ARG A 175 -20.16 -9.75 38.57
CA ARG A 175 -21.08 -10.68 37.95
C ARG A 175 -20.37 -11.71 37.09
N TYR A 176 -19.38 -11.27 36.30
CA TYR A 176 -18.59 -12.17 35.47
C TYR A 176 -17.81 -13.19 36.33
N TYR A 177 -17.17 -12.73 37.40
CA TYR A 177 -16.46 -13.61 38.33
C TYR A 177 -17.38 -14.66 38.96
N GLU A 178 -18.58 -14.28 39.42
CA GLU A 178 -19.57 -15.18 40.00
C GLU A 178 -20.03 -16.25 39.00
N GLN A 179 -20.18 -15.88 37.73
CA GLN A 179 -20.60 -16.80 36.66
C GLN A 179 -19.50 -17.71 36.14
N HIS A 180 -18.22 -17.31 36.30
CA HIS A 180 -17.06 -18.00 35.75
C HIS A 180 -16.00 -18.31 36.83
N SER A 181 -16.42 -18.58 38.06
CA SER A 181 -15.53 -18.83 39.20
C SER A 181 -14.60 -20.00 38.98
N SER A 182 -15.00 -21.02 38.23
CA SER A 182 -14.17 -22.15 37.84
C SER A 182 -13.00 -21.79 36.90
N GLU A 183 -13.13 -20.74 36.12
CA GLU A 183 -12.09 -20.28 35.19
C GLU A 183 -11.10 -19.34 35.87
N HIS A 184 -11.43 -18.83 37.04
CA HIS A 184 -10.64 -17.84 37.77
C HIS A 184 -10.36 -18.36 39.20
N PRO A 185 -9.42 -19.30 39.36
CA PRO A 185 -9.04 -19.81 40.69
C PRO A 185 -8.37 -18.69 41.49
N GLY A 186 -8.98 -18.27 42.60
CA GLY A 186 -8.49 -17.22 43.48
C GLY A 186 -9.58 -16.28 43.94
N ASP A 187 -9.26 -15.49 44.97
CA ASP A 187 -10.19 -14.51 45.50
C ASP A 187 -10.47 -13.39 44.46
N TYR A 188 -11.69 -12.90 44.50
CA TYR A 188 -12.16 -11.82 43.64
C TYR A 188 -11.15 -10.65 43.51
N GLU A 189 -10.62 -10.20 44.64
CA GLU A 189 -9.69 -9.06 44.69
C GLU A 189 -8.38 -9.32 43.89
N THR A 190 -7.95 -10.57 43.80
CA THR A 190 -6.73 -10.94 43.06
C THR A 190 -6.94 -11.04 41.55
N VAL A 191 -8.15 -11.38 41.09
CA VAL A 191 -8.46 -11.61 39.67
C VAL A 191 -9.25 -10.46 39.03
N ARG A 192 -9.78 -9.55 39.86
CA ARG A 192 -10.67 -8.45 39.46
C ARG A 192 -10.13 -7.64 38.27
N ASP A 193 -8.88 -7.19 38.35
CA ASP A 193 -8.30 -6.34 37.31
C ASP A 193 -8.03 -7.10 36.00
N THR A 194 -7.68 -8.38 36.13
CA THR A 194 -7.52 -9.28 34.96
C THR A 194 -8.86 -9.48 34.24
N ILE A 195 -9.94 -9.71 35.01
CA ILE A 195 -11.30 -9.84 34.46
C ILE A 195 -11.74 -8.55 33.80
N ARG A 196 -11.53 -7.40 34.47
CA ARG A 196 -11.87 -6.09 33.90
C ARG A 196 -11.17 -5.85 32.57
N GLU A 197 -9.87 -6.14 32.52
CA GLU A 197 -9.11 -5.99 31.29
C GLU A 197 -9.56 -6.94 30.17
N LYS A 198 -9.88 -8.19 30.50
CA LYS A 198 -10.46 -9.16 29.56
C LYS A 198 -11.75 -8.61 28.97
N LEU A 199 -12.72 -8.22 29.79
CA LEU A 199 -14.00 -7.69 29.36
C LEU A 199 -13.86 -6.40 28.57
N PHE A 200 -12.96 -5.50 28.99
CA PHE A 200 -12.64 -4.29 28.25
C PHE A 200 -12.12 -4.62 26.84
N ARG A 201 -11.14 -5.52 26.71
CA ARG A 201 -10.58 -5.91 25.41
C ARG A 201 -11.63 -6.52 24.49
N GLU A 202 -12.46 -7.42 25.01
CA GLU A 202 -13.55 -8.05 24.24
C GLU A 202 -14.56 -7.01 23.73
N ARG A 203 -15.01 -6.12 24.62
CA ARG A 203 -15.93 -5.04 24.26
C ARG A 203 -15.31 -4.04 23.29
N TYR A 204 -14.05 -3.65 23.53
CA TYR A 204 -13.30 -2.77 22.64
C TYR A 204 -13.20 -3.39 21.23
N ALA A 205 -12.86 -4.67 21.13
CA ALA A 205 -12.77 -5.35 19.83
C ALA A 205 -14.12 -5.39 19.09
N ALA A 206 -15.21 -5.67 19.80
CA ALA A 206 -16.56 -5.68 19.22
C ALA A 206 -16.96 -4.29 18.72
N LEU A 207 -16.76 -3.25 19.54
CA LEU A 207 -17.04 -1.86 19.15
C LEU A 207 -16.15 -1.37 18.01
N ALA A 208 -14.89 -1.82 17.96
CA ALA A 208 -13.98 -1.51 16.86
C ALA A 208 -14.48 -2.07 15.52
N VAL A 209 -14.96 -3.31 15.52
CA VAL A 209 -15.55 -3.93 14.31
C VAL A 209 -16.76 -3.14 13.84
N GLU A 210 -17.67 -2.79 14.76
CA GLU A 210 -18.85 -1.99 14.45
C GLU A 210 -18.49 -0.61 13.89
N GLU A 211 -17.61 0.14 14.56
CA GLU A 211 -17.20 1.47 14.16
C GLU A 211 -16.48 1.46 12.78
N LEU A 212 -15.60 0.49 12.56
CA LEU A 212 -14.93 0.32 11.28
C LEU A 212 -15.90 -0.03 10.15
N ALA A 213 -16.92 -0.83 10.42
CA ALA A 213 -17.97 -1.13 9.46
C ALA A 213 -18.77 0.11 9.08
N GLN A 214 -19.14 0.94 10.06
CA GLN A 214 -19.86 2.21 9.84
C GLN A 214 -19.04 3.19 9.02
N VAL A 215 -17.76 3.39 9.38
CA VAL A 215 -16.83 4.27 8.66
C VAL A 215 -16.66 3.80 7.22
N ARG A 216 -16.54 2.50 7.00
CA ARG A 216 -16.40 1.91 5.67
C ARG A 216 -17.66 2.07 4.82
N ALA A 217 -18.86 1.90 5.41
CA ALA A 217 -20.13 2.05 4.72
C ALA A 217 -20.34 3.47 4.17
N SER A 218 -19.73 4.49 4.80
CA SER A 218 -19.79 5.89 4.37
C SER A 218 -18.71 6.27 3.36
N ALA A 219 -17.76 5.39 3.06
CA ALA A 219 -16.60 5.68 2.23
C ALA A 219 -16.76 5.16 0.80
N GLN A 220 -16.21 5.92 -0.16
CA GLN A 220 -16.13 5.48 -1.56
C GLN A 220 -14.88 4.60 -1.76
N VAL A 221 -15.08 3.29 -1.79
CA VAL A 221 -14.02 2.31 -2.00
C VAL A 221 -14.32 1.46 -3.23
N ARG A 222 -13.43 1.50 -4.21
CA ARG A 222 -13.48 0.65 -5.41
C ARG A 222 -12.30 -0.31 -5.42
N ARG A 223 -12.56 -1.60 -5.23
CA ARG A 223 -11.55 -2.66 -5.33
C ARG A 223 -11.36 -3.04 -6.80
N VAL A 224 -10.11 -3.00 -7.28
CA VAL A 224 -9.75 -3.19 -8.69
C VAL A 224 -9.10 -4.55 -8.91
N ALA A 225 -8.13 -4.93 -8.08
CA ALA A 225 -7.41 -6.19 -8.23
C ALA A 225 -8.35 -7.41 -8.01
N PRO A 226 -8.14 -8.53 -8.71
CA PRO A 226 -8.97 -9.74 -8.57
C PRO A 226 -9.06 -10.24 -7.12
N PHE A 227 -7.94 -10.30 -6.41
CA PHE A 227 -7.90 -10.74 -5.01
C PHE A 227 -8.61 -9.76 -4.05
N ALA A 228 -8.71 -8.48 -4.46
CA ALA A 228 -9.34 -7.43 -3.66
C ALA A 228 -10.88 -7.43 -3.75
N ARG A 229 -11.43 -8.08 -4.77
CA ARG A 229 -12.88 -8.15 -4.96
C ARG A 229 -13.48 -9.13 -3.97
N GLU A 230 -14.61 -8.76 -3.38
CA GLU A 230 -15.38 -9.70 -2.57
C GLU A 230 -15.81 -10.87 -3.45
N ALA A 231 -15.63 -12.09 -2.95
CA ALA A 231 -16.22 -13.25 -3.61
C ALA A 231 -17.73 -13.02 -3.70
N LYS A 232 -18.27 -13.00 -4.92
CA LYS A 232 -19.74 -12.96 -5.08
C LYS A 232 -20.32 -14.19 -4.34
N ARG A 233 -20.98 -13.92 -3.22
CA ARG A 233 -21.80 -14.92 -2.52
C ARG A 233 -23.04 -15.23 -3.34
#